data_4ec61c707d2e31716a12016ebd7acf70
#
_entry.id   4ec61c707d2e31716a12016ebd7acf70
#
_cell.length_a   1.000
_cell.length_b   1.000
_cell.length_c   1.000
_cell.angle_alpha   90.00
_cell.angle_beta   90.00
_cell.angle_gamma   90.00
#
_symmetry.space_group_name_H-M   'P 1'
#
loop_
_entity.id
_entity.type
_entity.pdbx_description
1 polymer ?
#
loop_
_entity_poly.entity_id
_entity_poly.type
_entity_poly.pdbx_seq_one_letter_code
_entity_poly.pdbx_strand_id
1 'polypeptide(L)'
;RGIDRPEDLRGRRIATPGYSSTSLTWIRGVLADEYGVTPEDVEWVVTSKAVDATAGETSKQEKMVPEGLTIQQGPPGKDESDLLVSGEVDAVFHASEPRAFVERNPIVGRLFPDNRSVERAYFAKTGIFPIMHAVAVRDDVIEANPWFPEAVFNAYSKAKQMNQKMLQNLGWAMVSLPWAGAELEETRELMGDNYWPYGIEANRTTLETLFRYSHDQGLASRKLTIEELFHPASLVFEE
;
A
#
# COMPACT_ATOMS: atom_id res chain seq x y z
N ARG A 1 -15.37 -20.28 3.25
CA ARG A 1 -15.81 -20.05 1.85
C ARG A 1 -14.86 -20.66 0.83
N GLY A 2 -13.91 -21.51 1.26
CA GLY A 2 -12.96 -22.19 0.37
C GLY A 2 -12.02 -21.22 -0.35
N ILE A 3 -11.54 -20.20 0.36
CA ILE A 3 -10.47 -19.30 -0.06
C ILE A 3 -9.30 -19.58 0.88
N ASP A 4 -8.39 -20.44 0.43
CA ASP A 4 -7.22 -20.86 1.22
C ASP A 4 -5.91 -20.32 0.61
N ARG A 5 -5.97 -19.85 -0.64
CA ARG A 5 -4.85 -19.30 -1.40
C ARG A 5 -5.34 -18.21 -2.36
N PRO A 6 -4.42 -17.32 -2.83
CA PRO A 6 -4.80 -16.19 -3.69
C PRO A 6 -5.57 -16.56 -4.95
N GLU A 7 -5.25 -17.69 -5.59
CA GLU A 7 -5.89 -18.15 -6.82
C GLU A 7 -7.37 -18.49 -6.64
N ASP A 8 -7.80 -18.77 -5.41
CA ASP A 8 -9.20 -19.05 -5.08
C ASP A 8 -10.09 -17.79 -5.10
N LEU A 9 -9.47 -16.60 -5.25
CA LEU A 9 -10.17 -15.32 -5.41
C LEU A 9 -10.84 -15.20 -6.79
N ARG A 10 -10.44 -15.98 -7.80
CA ARG A 10 -11.04 -15.91 -9.12
C ARG A 10 -12.53 -16.19 -9.07
N GLY A 11 -13.32 -15.32 -9.72
CA GLY A 11 -14.78 -15.37 -9.71
C GLY A 11 -15.43 -15.01 -8.38
N ARG A 12 -14.67 -14.44 -7.43
CA ARG A 12 -15.20 -14.03 -6.12
C ARG A 12 -15.55 -12.55 -6.09
N ARG A 13 -16.45 -12.21 -5.17
CA ARG A 13 -16.84 -10.83 -4.88
C ARG A 13 -15.94 -10.26 -3.79
N ILE A 14 -15.30 -9.15 -4.08
CA ILE A 14 -14.34 -8.51 -3.18
C ILE A 14 -14.84 -7.11 -2.82
N ALA A 15 -15.06 -6.86 -1.52
CA ALA A 15 -15.38 -5.54 -1.04
C ALA A 15 -14.13 -4.67 -0.92
N THR A 16 -14.29 -3.38 -1.24
CA THR A 16 -13.24 -2.37 -1.17
C THR A 16 -13.84 -0.98 -0.96
N PRO A 17 -13.14 -0.03 -0.28
CA PRO A 17 -13.64 1.33 -0.09
C PRO A 17 -13.60 2.19 -1.37
N GLY A 18 -12.92 1.72 -2.39
CA GLY A 18 -12.75 2.39 -3.68
C GLY A 18 -11.76 1.66 -4.55
N TYR A 19 -11.53 2.11 -5.78
CA TYR A 19 -10.63 1.43 -6.71
C TYR A 19 -9.26 2.11 -6.84
N SER A 20 -9.18 3.44 -6.65
CA SER A 20 -8.01 4.26 -7.00
C SER A 20 -6.94 4.41 -5.91
N SER A 21 -7.08 3.81 -4.72
CA SER A 21 -6.08 3.99 -3.67
C SER A 21 -4.76 3.28 -3.97
N THR A 22 -3.65 3.88 -3.54
CA THR A 22 -2.30 3.34 -3.75
C THR A 22 -2.12 1.95 -3.16
N SER A 23 -2.60 1.72 -1.93
CA SER A 23 -2.52 0.40 -1.29
C SER A 23 -3.26 -0.69 -2.07
N LEU A 24 -4.44 -0.37 -2.59
CA LEU A 24 -5.23 -1.30 -3.40
C LEU A 24 -4.59 -1.54 -4.77
N THR A 25 -3.95 -0.53 -5.36
CA THR A 25 -3.16 -0.67 -6.59
C THR A 25 -2.01 -1.67 -6.38
N TRP A 26 -1.30 -1.56 -5.26
CA TRP A 26 -0.26 -2.52 -4.89
C TRP A 26 -0.80 -3.93 -4.67
N ILE A 27 -1.88 -4.09 -3.88
CA ILE A 27 -2.47 -5.40 -3.61
C ILE A 27 -2.85 -6.09 -4.93
N ARG A 28 -3.55 -5.41 -5.84
CA ARG A 28 -3.95 -5.98 -7.13
C ARG A 28 -2.75 -6.32 -8.01
N GLY A 29 -1.76 -5.42 -8.06
CA GLY A 29 -0.56 -5.64 -8.86
C GLY A 29 0.27 -6.82 -8.37
N VAL A 30 0.46 -6.95 -7.06
CA VAL A 30 1.17 -8.09 -6.46
C VAL A 30 0.40 -9.40 -6.69
N LEU A 31 -0.92 -9.39 -6.58
CA LEU A 31 -1.74 -10.58 -6.85
C LEU A 31 -1.66 -11.00 -8.32
N ALA A 32 -1.61 -10.05 -9.23
CA ALA A 32 -1.43 -10.34 -10.66
C ALA A 32 -0.05 -10.93 -10.96
N ASP A 33 1.02 -10.29 -10.46
CA ASP A 33 2.40 -10.70 -10.74
C ASP A 33 2.79 -12.02 -10.05
N GLU A 34 2.39 -12.21 -8.80
CA GLU A 34 2.82 -13.37 -8.01
C GLU A 34 1.90 -14.58 -8.12
N TYR A 35 0.60 -14.36 -8.35
CA TYR A 35 -0.42 -15.40 -8.29
C TYR A 35 -1.30 -15.48 -9.55
N GLY A 36 -1.07 -14.60 -10.52
CA GLY A 36 -1.84 -14.55 -11.76
C GLY A 36 -3.31 -14.20 -11.55
N VAL A 37 -3.69 -13.56 -10.44
CA VAL A 37 -5.05 -13.09 -10.17
C VAL A 37 -5.15 -11.63 -10.56
N THR A 38 -5.79 -11.36 -11.69
CA THR A 38 -5.93 -9.99 -12.24
C THR A 38 -7.19 -9.31 -11.73
N PRO A 39 -7.29 -7.97 -11.86
CA PRO A 39 -8.50 -7.24 -11.47
C PRO A 39 -9.78 -7.71 -12.18
N GLU A 40 -9.66 -8.25 -13.39
CA GLU A 40 -10.76 -8.76 -14.22
C GLU A 40 -11.25 -10.12 -13.75
N ASP A 41 -10.44 -10.86 -13.00
CA ASP A 41 -10.78 -12.19 -12.48
C ASP A 41 -11.80 -12.14 -11.34
N VAL A 42 -12.11 -10.96 -10.80
CA VAL A 42 -12.95 -10.79 -9.61
C VAL A 42 -14.06 -9.76 -9.83
N GLU A 43 -15.11 -9.82 -9.03
CA GLU A 43 -16.18 -8.82 -8.99
C GLU A 43 -15.93 -7.85 -7.84
N TRP A 44 -15.85 -6.55 -8.13
CA TRP A 44 -15.60 -5.52 -7.15
C TRP A 44 -16.89 -4.95 -6.58
N VAL A 45 -16.96 -4.84 -5.24
CA VAL A 45 -18.05 -4.19 -4.52
C VAL A 45 -17.50 -3.01 -3.75
N VAL A 46 -17.82 -1.80 -4.20
CA VAL A 46 -17.39 -0.56 -3.53
C VAL A 46 -18.38 -0.19 -2.44
N THR A 47 -17.91 -0.10 -1.20
CA THR A 47 -18.76 0.22 -0.07
C THR A 47 -19.07 1.71 0.04
N SER A 48 -20.21 2.01 0.62
CA SER A 48 -20.68 3.39 0.86
C SER A 48 -20.28 3.94 2.23
N LYS A 49 -19.77 3.07 3.13
CA LYS A 49 -19.38 3.40 4.49
C LYS A 49 -17.97 2.88 4.75
N ALA A 50 -17.15 3.65 5.45
CA ALA A 50 -15.80 3.22 5.82
C ALA A 50 -15.84 2.05 6.82
N VAL A 51 -14.85 1.16 6.71
CA VAL A 51 -14.71 -0.04 7.54
C VAL A 51 -14.36 0.28 9.00
N ASP A 52 -13.80 1.43 9.21
CA ASP A 52 -13.39 1.92 10.52
C ASP A 52 -14.43 2.97 10.99
N ALA A 53 -15.07 2.65 12.10
CA ALA A 53 -16.11 3.49 12.67
C ALA A 53 -15.60 4.85 13.19
N THR A 54 -14.28 5.02 13.34
CA THR A 54 -13.66 6.26 13.80
C THR A 54 -13.36 7.21 12.65
N ALA A 55 -13.15 6.71 11.45
CA ALA A 55 -12.83 7.51 10.28
C ALA A 55 -14.05 8.27 9.69
N GLY A 56 -15.26 7.86 9.97
CA GLY A 56 -16.52 8.59 9.68
C GLY A 56 -16.80 8.98 8.22
N GLU A 57 -15.84 8.89 7.35
CA GLU A 57 -15.94 9.25 5.94
C GLU A 57 -15.47 8.10 5.06
N THR A 58 -16.28 7.75 4.06
CA THR A 58 -15.78 7.03 2.89
C THR A 58 -14.61 7.81 2.33
N SER A 59 -13.56 7.08 1.95
CA SER A 59 -12.46 7.66 1.20
C SER A 59 -13.03 8.56 0.08
N LYS A 60 -12.57 9.80 0.00
CA LYS A 60 -12.88 10.73 -1.11
C LYS A 60 -12.18 10.31 -2.41
N GLN A 61 -11.94 9.02 -2.60
CA GLN A 61 -11.36 8.50 -3.81
C GLN A 61 -12.24 8.82 -5.00
N GLU A 62 -11.64 9.21 -6.09
CA GLU A 62 -12.35 9.40 -7.35
C GLU A 62 -13.12 8.13 -7.71
N LYS A 63 -14.33 8.29 -8.18
CA LYS A 63 -15.14 7.20 -8.73
C LYS A 63 -14.57 6.81 -10.10
N MET A 64 -13.46 6.11 -10.09
CA MET A 64 -12.90 5.52 -11.29
C MET A 64 -13.49 4.13 -11.51
N VAL A 65 -13.95 3.90 -12.71
CA VAL A 65 -14.41 2.60 -13.19
C VAL A 65 -13.62 2.31 -14.47
N PRO A 66 -12.47 1.63 -14.38
CA PRO A 66 -11.72 1.22 -15.56
C PRO A 66 -12.56 0.37 -16.49
N GLU A 67 -12.31 0.49 -17.79
CA GLU A 67 -13.00 -0.29 -18.82
C GLU A 67 -12.72 -1.79 -18.60
N GLY A 68 -13.75 -2.61 -18.78
CA GLY A 68 -13.65 -4.08 -18.65
C GLY A 68 -13.83 -4.61 -17.22
N LEU A 69 -13.91 -3.76 -16.21
CA LEU A 69 -14.11 -4.22 -14.82
C LEU A 69 -15.60 -4.24 -14.42
N THR A 70 -15.97 -5.28 -13.67
CA THR A 70 -17.26 -5.35 -12.99
C THR A 70 -17.15 -4.71 -11.61
N ILE A 71 -17.61 -3.45 -11.50
CA ILE A 71 -17.62 -2.69 -10.24
C ILE A 71 -19.06 -2.35 -9.86
N GLN A 72 -19.52 -2.84 -8.71
CA GLN A 72 -20.86 -2.62 -8.18
C GLN A 72 -20.80 -1.73 -6.93
N GLN A 73 -21.85 -0.95 -6.71
CA GLN A 73 -22.01 -0.22 -5.46
C GLN A 73 -22.64 -1.14 -4.41
N GLY A 74 -22.01 -1.22 -3.26
CA GLY A 74 -22.55 -1.94 -2.12
C GLY A 74 -23.83 -1.28 -1.56
N PRO A 75 -24.60 -2.03 -0.77
CA PRO A 75 -25.81 -1.51 -0.13
C PRO A 75 -25.53 -0.29 0.75
N PRO A 76 -26.43 0.70 0.78
CA PRO A 76 -26.28 1.86 1.63
C PRO A 76 -26.13 1.50 3.12
N GLY A 77 -25.18 2.16 3.79
CA GLY A 77 -24.98 2.02 5.24
C GLY A 77 -24.21 0.77 5.69
N LYS A 78 -23.81 -0.11 4.77
CA LYS A 78 -22.93 -1.26 5.06
C LYS A 78 -21.48 -0.95 4.74
N ASP A 79 -20.61 -1.39 5.63
CA ASP A 79 -19.15 -1.40 5.40
C ASP A 79 -18.69 -2.79 4.88
N GLU A 80 -17.39 -2.93 4.58
CA GLU A 80 -16.80 -4.17 4.10
C GLU A 80 -16.97 -5.32 5.11
N SER A 81 -16.91 -5.03 6.42
CA SER A 81 -17.12 -6.03 7.47
C SER A 81 -18.55 -6.55 7.48
N ASP A 82 -19.54 -5.67 7.31
CA ASP A 82 -20.94 -6.07 7.25
C ASP A 82 -21.19 -7.00 6.06
N LEU A 83 -20.64 -6.66 4.90
CA LEU A 83 -20.79 -7.46 3.67
C LEU A 83 -20.06 -8.81 3.76
N LEU A 84 -18.87 -8.82 4.38
CA LEU A 84 -18.09 -10.05 4.56
C LEU A 84 -18.79 -11.00 5.54
N VAL A 85 -19.30 -10.49 6.65
CA VAL A 85 -19.95 -11.31 7.68
C VAL A 85 -21.29 -11.86 7.15
N SER A 86 -22.10 -11.03 6.47
CA SER A 86 -23.38 -11.47 5.88
C SER A 86 -23.22 -12.44 4.70
N GLY A 87 -22.05 -12.50 4.08
CA GLY A 87 -21.80 -13.34 2.92
C GLY A 87 -22.17 -12.71 1.58
N GLU A 88 -22.40 -11.42 1.58
CA GLU A 88 -22.64 -10.66 0.33
C GLU A 88 -21.35 -10.50 -0.48
N VAL A 89 -20.19 -10.57 0.19
CA VAL A 89 -18.88 -10.67 -0.45
C VAL A 89 -18.06 -11.82 0.14
N ASP A 90 -17.05 -12.25 -0.58
CA ASP A 90 -16.21 -13.39 -0.23
C ASP A 90 -14.89 -12.98 0.41
N ALA A 91 -14.37 -11.79 0.06
CA ALA A 91 -13.14 -11.22 0.59
C ALA A 91 -13.22 -9.68 0.70
N VAL A 92 -12.22 -9.12 1.39
CA VAL A 92 -12.07 -7.66 1.56
C VAL A 92 -10.64 -7.27 1.21
N PHE A 93 -10.50 -6.23 0.38
CA PHE A 93 -9.23 -5.54 0.18
C PHE A 93 -9.32 -4.13 0.78
N HIS A 94 -8.50 -3.89 1.80
CA HIS A 94 -8.48 -2.60 2.49
C HIS A 94 -7.08 -2.33 3.09
N ALA A 95 -6.70 -1.06 3.21
CA ALA A 95 -5.47 -0.66 3.88
C ALA A 95 -5.52 -0.84 5.41
N SER A 96 -6.72 -0.80 5.97
CA SER A 96 -6.97 -1.02 7.41
C SER A 96 -7.59 -2.39 7.64
N GLU A 97 -7.39 -2.94 8.84
CA GLU A 97 -8.01 -4.21 9.22
C GLU A 97 -9.54 -4.03 9.36
N PRO A 98 -10.34 -4.91 8.71
CA PRO A 98 -11.79 -4.86 8.85
C PRO A 98 -12.22 -5.07 10.31
N ARG A 99 -13.25 -4.35 10.74
CA ARG A 99 -13.80 -4.45 12.12
C ARG A 99 -14.04 -5.89 12.56
N ALA A 100 -14.63 -6.71 11.71
CA ALA A 100 -14.89 -8.12 12.01
C ALA A 100 -13.62 -8.93 12.27
N PHE A 101 -12.48 -8.57 11.65
CA PHE A 101 -11.19 -9.17 11.94
C PHE A 101 -10.65 -8.72 13.31
N VAL A 102 -10.71 -7.43 13.60
CA VAL A 102 -10.27 -6.85 14.89
C VAL A 102 -11.08 -7.43 16.05
N GLU A 103 -12.39 -7.62 15.88
CA GLU A 103 -13.31 -8.25 16.82
C GLU A 103 -13.14 -9.78 16.91
N ARG A 104 -12.21 -10.36 16.15
CA ARG A 104 -11.93 -11.80 16.11
C ARG A 104 -13.15 -12.65 15.75
N ASN A 105 -13.93 -12.19 14.80
CA ASN A 105 -15.05 -12.97 14.28
C ASN A 105 -14.52 -14.28 13.68
N PRO A 106 -14.99 -15.47 14.12
CA PRO A 106 -14.41 -16.77 13.76
C PRO A 106 -14.55 -17.12 12.28
N ILE A 107 -15.39 -16.43 11.51
CA ILE A 107 -15.54 -16.66 10.07
C ILE A 107 -14.61 -15.78 9.21
N VAL A 108 -13.85 -14.88 9.83
CA VAL A 108 -12.95 -13.95 9.14
C VAL A 108 -11.51 -14.27 9.48
N GLY A 109 -10.70 -14.47 8.46
CA GLY A 109 -9.27 -14.74 8.58
C GLY A 109 -8.44 -13.98 7.56
N ARG A 110 -7.13 -14.06 7.70
CA ARG A 110 -6.19 -13.53 6.69
C ARG A 110 -6.07 -14.51 5.54
N LEU A 111 -5.97 -13.99 4.32
CA LEU A 111 -5.63 -14.77 3.13
C LEU A 111 -4.22 -15.39 3.24
N PHE A 112 -3.30 -14.64 3.86
CA PHE A 112 -1.96 -15.10 4.18
C PHE A 112 -1.83 -15.25 5.71
N PRO A 113 -2.05 -16.46 6.27
CA PRO A 113 -1.96 -16.66 7.73
C PRO A 113 -0.58 -16.30 8.30
N ASP A 114 0.50 -16.63 7.59
CA ASP A 114 1.87 -16.20 7.87
C ASP A 114 2.28 -15.08 6.90
N ASN A 115 1.61 -13.93 7.03
CA ASN A 115 1.89 -12.77 6.18
C ASN A 115 3.35 -12.28 6.31
N ARG A 116 3.95 -12.39 7.51
CA ARG A 116 5.33 -11.98 7.74
C ARG A 116 6.32 -12.73 6.83
N SER A 117 6.23 -14.05 6.77
CA SER A 117 7.09 -14.85 5.89
C SER A 117 6.85 -14.58 4.42
N VAL A 118 5.58 -14.40 4.02
CA VAL A 118 5.21 -14.09 2.62
C VAL A 118 5.75 -12.73 2.18
N GLU A 119 5.61 -11.70 3.01
CA GLU A 119 6.09 -10.34 2.72
C GLU A 119 7.62 -10.29 2.64
N ARG A 120 8.32 -10.98 3.54
CA ARG A 120 9.80 -11.09 3.52
C ARG A 120 10.30 -11.83 2.29
N ALA A 121 9.63 -12.92 1.89
CA ALA A 121 9.96 -13.66 0.67
C ALA A 121 9.72 -12.82 -0.59
N TYR A 122 8.63 -12.03 -0.63
CA TYR A 122 8.37 -11.10 -1.72
C TYR A 122 9.47 -10.04 -1.83
N PHE A 123 9.86 -9.42 -0.71
CA PHE A 123 10.97 -8.46 -0.72
C PHE A 123 12.28 -9.11 -1.15
N ALA A 124 12.63 -10.28 -0.61
CA ALA A 124 13.86 -11.00 -0.99
C ALA A 124 13.91 -11.32 -2.49
N LYS A 125 12.77 -11.60 -3.11
CA LYS A 125 12.64 -11.89 -4.54
C LYS A 125 12.72 -10.64 -5.41
N THR A 126 12.06 -9.56 -4.99
CA THR A 126 11.77 -8.40 -5.85
C THR A 126 12.56 -7.15 -5.49
N GLY A 127 13.03 -7.03 -4.25
CA GLY A 127 13.57 -5.79 -3.69
C GLY A 127 12.51 -4.70 -3.49
N ILE A 128 11.22 -5.02 -3.64
CA ILE A 128 10.14 -4.04 -3.57
C ILE A 128 9.56 -4.00 -2.16
N PHE A 129 9.59 -2.81 -1.56
CA PHE A 129 8.75 -2.44 -0.42
C PHE A 129 7.78 -1.35 -0.88
N PRO A 130 6.45 -1.59 -0.87
CA PRO A 130 5.46 -0.72 -1.49
C PRO A 130 5.48 0.71 -0.98
N ILE A 131 5.70 1.69 -1.88
CA ILE A 131 5.63 3.12 -1.57
C ILE A 131 4.17 3.56 -1.58
N MET A 132 3.74 4.21 -0.49
CA MET A 132 2.36 4.69 -0.33
C MET A 132 2.22 6.20 -0.56
N HIS A 133 3.26 6.98 -0.28
CA HIS A 133 3.20 8.45 -0.30
C HIS A 133 4.44 9.06 -0.93
N ALA A 134 4.23 10.22 -1.56
CA ALA A 134 5.30 11.10 -2.00
C ALA A 134 5.02 12.52 -1.48
N VAL A 135 6.06 13.32 -1.33
CA VAL A 135 5.91 14.74 -0.98
C VAL A 135 5.63 15.52 -2.26
N ALA A 136 4.52 16.22 -2.30
CA ALA A 136 4.16 17.13 -3.40
C ALA A 136 4.35 18.58 -2.97
N VAL A 137 4.93 19.38 -3.85
CA VAL A 137 5.13 20.82 -3.66
C VAL A 137 4.56 21.53 -4.89
N ARG A 138 3.90 22.66 -4.68
CA ARG A 138 3.37 23.46 -5.80
C ARG A 138 4.51 24.08 -6.60
N ASP A 139 4.35 24.12 -7.91
CA ASP A 139 5.39 24.61 -8.85
C ASP A 139 5.76 26.07 -8.57
N ASP A 140 4.76 26.93 -8.29
CA ASP A 140 5.03 28.35 -7.97
C ASP A 140 5.88 28.54 -6.69
N VAL A 141 5.80 27.61 -5.73
CA VAL A 141 6.66 27.62 -4.54
C VAL A 141 8.10 27.25 -4.90
N ILE A 142 8.27 26.26 -5.78
CA ILE A 142 9.60 25.82 -6.24
C ILE A 142 10.24 26.92 -7.13
N GLU A 143 9.48 27.51 -8.03
CA GLU A 143 9.94 28.62 -8.88
C GLU A 143 10.43 29.82 -8.05
N ALA A 144 9.68 30.19 -7.02
CA ALA A 144 10.06 31.26 -6.10
C ALA A 144 11.22 30.89 -5.15
N ASN A 145 11.43 29.59 -4.90
CA ASN A 145 12.38 29.07 -3.91
C ASN A 145 13.10 27.82 -4.46
N PRO A 146 14.02 27.93 -5.39
CA PRO A 146 14.69 26.77 -6.02
C PRO A 146 15.46 25.85 -5.04
N TRP A 147 15.82 26.35 -3.87
CA TRP A 147 16.47 25.62 -2.78
C TRP A 147 15.51 24.70 -1.99
N PHE A 148 14.20 24.92 -2.11
CA PHE A 148 13.20 24.31 -1.23
C PHE A 148 13.11 22.77 -1.38
N PRO A 149 13.13 22.16 -2.60
CA PRO A 149 13.09 20.70 -2.75
C PRO A 149 14.21 20.00 -1.99
N GLU A 150 15.45 20.49 -2.11
CA GLU A 150 16.59 19.92 -1.41
C GLU A 150 16.48 20.09 0.10
N ALA A 151 16.05 21.24 0.57
CA ALA A 151 15.86 21.48 2.00
C ALA A 151 14.79 20.55 2.61
N VAL A 152 13.71 20.27 1.88
CA VAL A 152 12.67 19.33 2.31
C VAL A 152 13.22 17.91 2.34
N PHE A 153 13.91 17.47 1.29
CA PHE A 153 14.55 16.16 1.25
C PHE A 153 15.50 15.95 2.44
N ASN A 154 16.39 16.91 2.68
CA ASN A 154 17.35 16.85 3.79
C ASN A 154 16.66 16.85 5.16
N ALA A 155 15.55 17.58 5.32
CA ALA A 155 14.80 17.59 6.57
C ALA A 155 14.14 16.24 6.86
N TYR A 156 13.52 15.61 5.87
CA TYR A 156 12.94 14.27 5.99
C TYR A 156 14.00 13.20 6.24
N SER A 157 15.11 13.23 5.50
CA SER A 157 16.24 12.31 5.68
C SER A 157 16.82 12.42 7.08
N LYS A 158 17.02 13.63 7.58
CA LYS A 158 17.51 13.85 8.96
C LYS A 158 16.52 13.33 10.00
N ALA A 159 15.21 13.58 9.84
CA ALA A 159 14.19 13.09 10.75
C ALA A 159 14.17 11.55 10.78
N LYS A 160 14.26 10.91 9.61
CA LYS A 160 14.37 9.45 9.50
C LYS A 160 15.60 8.91 10.22
N GLN A 161 16.78 9.48 9.97
CA GLN A 161 18.03 9.07 10.63
C GLN A 161 17.96 9.21 12.17
N MET A 162 17.31 10.27 12.66
CA MET A 162 17.08 10.44 14.10
C MET A 162 16.18 9.32 14.66
N ASN A 163 15.12 8.96 13.95
CA ASN A 163 14.24 7.86 14.34
C ASN A 163 14.97 6.52 14.31
N GLN A 164 15.74 6.23 13.27
CA GLN A 164 16.53 4.99 13.16
C GLN A 164 17.56 4.87 14.29
N LYS A 165 18.27 5.94 14.64
CA LYS A 165 19.18 5.97 15.79
C LYS A 165 18.46 5.68 17.11
N MET A 166 17.24 6.19 17.26
CA MET A 166 16.41 5.95 18.44
C MET A 166 16.03 4.47 18.55
N LEU A 167 15.62 3.84 17.46
CA LEU A 167 15.27 2.41 17.40
C LEU A 167 16.49 1.51 17.68
N GLN A 168 17.68 1.91 17.27
CA GLN A 168 18.93 1.19 17.51
C GLN A 168 19.43 1.29 18.96
N ASN A 169 18.95 2.26 19.73
CA ASN A 169 19.37 2.46 21.13
C ASN A 169 18.59 1.53 22.07
N LEU A 170 18.98 0.27 22.10
CA LEU A 170 18.34 -0.74 22.95
C LEU A 170 18.59 -0.54 24.45
N GLY A 171 19.63 0.24 24.83
CA GLY A 171 19.93 0.56 26.24
C GLY A 171 18.95 1.55 26.85
N TRP A 172 18.25 2.32 26.00
CA TRP A 172 17.22 3.27 26.41
C TRP A 172 16.04 3.17 25.44
N ALA A 173 15.30 2.05 25.56
CA ALA A 173 14.27 1.70 24.62
C ALA A 173 13.13 2.75 24.59
N MET A 174 12.94 3.37 23.43
CA MET A 174 11.86 4.34 23.18
C MET A 174 10.59 3.63 22.66
N VAL A 175 10.69 2.33 22.39
CA VAL A 175 9.59 1.49 21.90
C VAL A 175 9.29 0.42 22.93
N SER A 176 8.03 0.34 23.34
CA SER A 176 7.56 -0.60 24.37
C SER A 176 7.26 -2.03 23.86
N LEU A 177 7.68 -2.37 22.63
CA LEU A 177 7.54 -3.71 22.08
C LEU A 177 8.70 -4.60 22.54
N PRO A 178 8.44 -5.72 23.23
CA PRO A 178 9.50 -6.57 23.80
C PRO A 178 10.51 -7.09 22.76
N TRP A 179 10.06 -7.36 21.54
CA TRP A 179 10.87 -7.96 20.49
C TRP A 179 11.34 -6.96 19.42
N ALA A 180 11.19 -5.66 19.66
CA ALA A 180 11.57 -4.63 18.69
C ALA A 180 13.03 -4.71 18.24
N GLY A 181 13.96 -5.09 19.14
CA GLY A 181 15.36 -5.27 18.80
C GLY A 181 15.60 -6.41 17.80
N ALA A 182 15.00 -7.56 18.04
CA ALA A 182 15.11 -8.71 17.14
C ALA A 182 14.47 -8.41 15.78
N GLU A 183 13.32 -7.74 15.76
CA GLU A 183 12.64 -7.35 14.54
C GLU A 183 13.48 -6.35 13.71
N LEU A 184 14.14 -5.41 14.38
CA LEU A 184 15.05 -4.47 13.72
C LEU A 184 16.27 -5.19 13.13
N GLU A 185 16.86 -6.13 13.86
CA GLU A 185 18.00 -6.91 13.42
C GLU A 185 17.68 -7.75 12.18
N GLU A 186 16.58 -8.50 12.21
CA GLU A 186 16.11 -9.28 11.07
C GLU A 186 15.72 -8.42 9.86
N THR A 187 15.17 -7.22 10.10
CA THR A 187 14.86 -6.26 9.02
C THR A 187 16.15 -5.80 8.33
N ARG A 188 17.18 -5.46 9.11
CA ARG A 188 18.48 -5.03 8.56
C ARG A 188 19.22 -6.16 7.84
N GLU A 189 19.12 -7.39 8.33
CA GLU A 189 19.68 -8.56 7.63
C GLU A 189 19.06 -8.75 6.24
N LEU A 190 17.76 -8.53 6.11
CA LEU A 190 17.04 -8.70 4.85
C LEU A 190 17.16 -7.50 3.91
N MET A 191 17.00 -6.28 4.44
CA MET A 191 16.81 -5.05 3.66
C MET A 191 18.03 -4.12 3.68
N GLY A 192 19.04 -4.43 4.49
CA GLY A 192 20.21 -3.57 4.72
C GLY A 192 19.98 -2.49 5.78
N ASP A 193 21.03 -1.72 6.04
CA ASP A 193 21.00 -0.68 7.08
C ASP A 193 20.02 0.46 6.76
N ASN A 194 19.90 0.83 5.49
CA ASN A 194 18.92 1.81 5.02
C ASN A 194 17.66 1.09 4.49
N TYR A 195 16.92 0.42 5.39
CA TYR A 195 15.71 -0.34 5.07
C TYR A 195 14.50 0.53 4.69
N TRP A 196 14.64 1.84 4.73
CA TRP A 196 13.61 2.81 4.33
C TRP A 196 14.25 3.94 3.51
N PRO A 197 14.78 3.64 2.31
CA PRO A 197 15.52 4.62 1.53
C PRO A 197 14.63 5.73 0.99
N TYR A 198 15.12 6.97 1.03
CA TYR A 198 14.58 8.08 0.27
C TYR A 198 15.42 8.27 -1.01
N GLY A 199 14.87 9.04 -1.94
CA GLY A 199 15.51 9.30 -3.23
C GLY A 199 14.98 8.40 -4.35
N ILE A 200 15.14 8.88 -5.56
CA ILE A 200 14.58 8.23 -6.77
C ILE A 200 15.33 6.95 -7.10
N GLU A 201 16.65 7.01 -7.15
CA GLU A 201 17.44 5.87 -7.64
C GLU A 201 17.29 4.64 -6.74
N ALA A 202 17.32 4.84 -5.43
CA ALA A 202 17.12 3.77 -4.45
C ALA A 202 15.73 3.12 -4.52
N ASN A 203 14.76 3.83 -5.09
CA ASN A 203 13.36 3.40 -5.21
C ASN A 203 12.91 3.16 -6.67
N ARG A 204 13.82 3.21 -7.64
CA ARG A 204 13.51 3.15 -9.08
C ARG A 204 12.63 1.96 -9.43
N THR A 205 13.01 0.75 -9.05
CA THR A 205 12.25 -0.49 -9.32
C THR A 205 10.84 -0.42 -8.74
N THR A 206 10.71 0.09 -7.52
CA THR A 206 9.40 0.23 -6.86
C THR A 206 8.51 1.25 -7.57
N LEU A 207 9.07 2.41 -7.95
CA LEU A 207 8.34 3.47 -8.66
C LEU A 207 7.88 3.00 -10.05
N GLU A 208 8.78 2.42 -10.83
CA GLU A 208 8.46 1.90 -12.17
C GLU A 208 7.41 0.79 -12.13
N THR A 209 7.45 -0.06 -11.09
CA THR A 209 6.44 -1.09 -10.85
C THR A 209 5.09 -0.47 -10.52
N LEU A 210 5.04 0.56 -9.66
CA LEU A 210 3.80 1.26 -9.34
C LEU A 210 3.20 1.95 -10.58
N PHE A 211 4.03 2.55 -11.42
CA PHE A 211 3.56 3.20 -12.67
C PHE A 211 3.00 2.17 -13.66
N ARG A 212 3.63 1.00 -13.75
CA ARG A 212 3.10 -0.12 -14.51
C ARG A 212 1.76 -0.58 -13.96
N TYR A 213 1.66 -0.82 -12.66
CA TYR A 213 0.40 -1.22 -12.02
C TYR A 213 -0.71 -0.19 -12.21
N SER A 214 -0.39 1.10 -12.11
CA SER A 214 -1.36 2.18 -12.33
C SER A 214 -1.90 2.18 -13.75
N HIS A 215 -1.05 1.94 -14.75
CA HIS A 215 -1.44 1.84 -16.14
C HIS A 215 -2.23 0.55 -16.41
N ASP A 216 -1.69 -0.61 -16.02
CA ASP A 216 -2.26 -1.93 -16.30
C ASP A 216 -3.65 -2.11 -15.63
N GLN A 217 -3.90 -1.40 -14.55
CA GLN A 217 -5.19 -1.39 -13.83
C GLN A 217 -6.14 -0.28 -14.31
N GLY A 218 -5.82 0.43 -15.39
CA GLY A 218 -6.68 1.46 -15.98
C GLY A 218 -6.79 2.75 -15.15
N LEU A 219 -5.88 2.97 -14.19
CA LEU A 219 -5.87 4.19 -13.36
C LEU A 219 -5.15 5.35 -14.07
N ALA A 220 -4.20 5.05 -14.93
CA ALA A 220 -3.52 6.01 -15.77
C ALA A 220 -3.75 5.67 -17.25
N SER A 221 -4.02 6.67 -18.07
CA SER A 221 -4.27 6.51 -19.52
C SER A 221 -3.02 6.08 -20.31
N ARG A 222 -1.83 6.25 -19.72
CA ARG A 222 -0.55 5.80 -20.26
C ARG A 222 0.43 5.51 -19.12
N LYS A 223 1.45 4.72 -19.42
CA LYS A 223 2.55 4.50 -18.48
C LYS A 223 3.36 5.80 -18.36
N LEU A 224 3.52 6.31 -17.16
CA LEU A 224 4.34 7.47 -16.85
C LEU A 224 5.81 7.04 -16.66
N THR A 225 6.73 7.99 -16.82
CA THR A 225 8.13 7.84 -16.43
C THR A 225 8.42 8.62 -15.15
N ILE A 226 9.54 8.31 -14.54
CA ILE A 226 9.99 9.00 -13.32
C ILE A 226 10.24 10.48 -13.63
N GLU A 227 10.86 10.78 -14.75
CA GLU A 227 11.20 12.13 -15.20
C GLU A 227 9.98 12.99 -15.51
N GLU A 228 8.84 12.39 -15.85
CA GLU A 228 7.58 13.10 -16.07
C GLU A 228 6.87 13.44 -14.76
N LEU A 229 7.04 12.61 -13.73
CA LEU A 229 6.31 12.76 -12.47
C LEU A 229 7.09 13.56 -11.42
N PHE A 230 8.41 13.41 -11.40
CA PHE A 230 9.26 14.02 -10.38
C PHE A 230 9.96 15.27 -10.90
N HIS A 231 10.03 16.29 -10.04
CA HIS A 231 10.74 17.52 -10.36
C HIS A 231 12.24 17.23 -10.66
N PRO A 232 12.83 17.82 -11.72
CA PRO A 232 14.20 17.52 -12.14
C PRO A 232 15.25 17.61 -11.02
N ALA A 233 15.13 18.58 -10.11
CA ALA A 233 16.05 18.71 -8.99
C ALA A 233 16.03 17.49 -8.05
N SER A 234 14.91 16.75 -7.95
CA SER A 234 14.79 15.60 -7.07
C SER A 234 15.38 14.31 -7.63
N LEU A 235 15.69 14.27 -8.92
CA LEU A 235 16.22 13.07 -9.59
C LEU A 235 17.63 12.69 -9.11
N VAL A 236 18.35 13.64 -8.52
CA VAL A 236 19.73 13.48 -8.06
C VAL A 236 19.87 13.45 -6.54
N PHE A 237 18.75 13.47 -5.79
CA PHE A 237 18.82 13.42 -4.32
C PHE A 237 19.10 11.99 -3.84
N GLU A 238 20.14 11.88 -3.05
CA GLU A 238 20.62 10.64 -2.43
C GLU A 238 20.85 10.83 -0.92
N GLU A 239 20.78 9.73 -0.14
CA GLU A 239 21.07 9.68 1.31
C GLU A 239 22.43 9.05 1.61
#